data_17793322e279ca51282d1e93fdd7bc02
#
_entry.id   17793322e279ca51282d1e93fdd7bc02
#
_cell.length_a   1.000
_cell.length_b   1.000
_cell.length_c   1.000
_cell.angle_alpha   90.00
_cell.angle_beta   90.00
_cell.angle_gamma   90.00
#
_symmetry.space_group_name_H-M   'P 1'
#
loop_
_entity.id
_entity.type
_entity.pdbx_description
1 polymer ?
#
loop_
_entity_poly.entity_id
_entity_poly.type
_entity_poly.pdbx_seq_one_letter_code
_entity_poly.pdbx_strand_id
1 'polypeptide(L)'
;MKRLTILLFCGLMALSLSAQQNHQMPKFSPEKFQADLEQFITKSACLTPQEAAKFFPVYREMQKKQRVVYDRQRNVNKVKPAGEKEIAKSIRQRDEDDLELKRIQQVYHNKMLSVISASKLYDVIQAEDRFHRMMFRNWGAGAGMGAGNNKNKPGKPHYNPIPPNGR
;
A
#
# COMPACT_ATOMS: atom_id res chain seq x y z
N MET A 1 3.20 39.06 55.91
CA MET A 1 2.32 38.82 54.73
C MET A 1 3.08 38.80 53.38
N LYS A 2 4.33 39.25 53.30
CA LYS A 2 5.11 39.26 52.03
C LYS A 2 5.78 37.93 51.68
N ARG A 3 5.85 36.97 52.60
CA ARG A 3 6.49 35.66 52.32
C ARG A 3 5.51 34.58 51.87
N LEU A 4 4.20 34.80 52.01
CA LEU A 4 3.17 33.84 51.59
C LEU A 4 2.82 33.97 50.10
N THR A 5 3.00 35.15 49.53
CA THR A 5 2.73 35.43 48.12
C THR A 5 3.80 34.87 47.17
N ILE A 6 5.05 34.69 47.65
CA ILE A 6 6.15 34.16 46.83
C ILE A 6 6.01 32.64 46.64
N LEU A 7 5.49 31.92 47.63
CA LEU A 7 5.26 30.47 47.53
C LEU A 7 4.07 30.10 46.60
N LEU A 8 3.10 31.01 46.46
CA LEU A 8 1.97 30.79 45.56
C LEU A 8 2.35 30.97 44.07
N PHE A 9 3.37 31.84 43.80
CA PHE A 9 3.81 32.12 42.41
C PHE A 9 4.77 31.05 41.86
N CYS A 10 5.52 30.34 42.71
CA CYS A 10 6.37 29.21 42.28
C CYS A 10 5.57 27.94 41.94
N GLY A 11 4.34 27.76 42.48
CA GLY A 11 3.48 26.60 42.20
C GLY A 11 2.82 26.61 40.81
N LEU A 12 2.70 27.78 40.15
CA LEU A 12 2.01 27.91 38.87
C LEU A 12 2.90 27.68 37.64
N MET A 13 4.24 27.69 37.83
CA MET A 13 5.19 27.48 36.72
C MET A 13 5.58 26.01 36.48
N ALA A 14 5.10 25.07 37.29
CA ALA A 14 5.47 23.65 37.20
C ALA A 14 4.52 22.82 36.32
N LEU A 15 3.48 23.40 35.73
CA LEU A 15 2.47 22.66 34.94
C LEU A 15 2.63 22.80 33.42
N SER A 16 3.72 23.38 32.93
CA SER A 16 3.89 23.63 31.47
C SER A 16 4.87 22.68 30.77
N LEU A 17 5.33 21.61 31.40
CA LEU A 17 6.34 20.69 30.81
C LEU A 17 5.81 19.29 30.51
N SER A 18 4.62 19.16 29.98
CA SER A 18 4.10 17.83 29.61
C SER A 18 3.35 17.83 28.29
N ALA A 19 3.89 18.47 27.25
CA ALA A 19 3.28 18.39 25.91
C ALA A 19 4.34 18.38 24.78
N GLN A 20 5.46 17.68 24.98
CA GLN A 20 6.22 17.17 23.84
C GLN A 20 5.81 15.71 23.63
N GLN A 21 4.62 15.52 23.10
CA GLN A 21 4.28 14.27 22.43
C GLN A 21 5.22 14.17 21.22
N ASN A 22 6.26 13.40 21.44
CA ASN A 22 7.17 12.95 20.39
C ASN A 22 6.31 12.20 19.36
N HIS A 23 5.87 12.89 18.31
CA HIS A 23 5.19 12.30 17.15
C HIS A 23 6.23 11.50 16.37
N GLN A 24 6.75 10.44 17.01
CA GLN A 24 7.44 9.40 16.26
C GLN A 24 6.38 8.77 15.35
N MET A 25 6.50 9.02 14.05
CA MET A 25 5.70 8.30 13.08
C MET A 25 5.79 6.79 13.40
N PRO A 26 4.67 6.09 13.53
CA PRO A 26 4.70 4.68 13.84
C PRO A 26 5.54 3.98 12.77
N LYS A 27 6.58 3.26 13.22
CA LYS A 27 7.42 2.47 12.31
C LYS A 27 6.51 1.52 11.53
N PHE A 28 6.75 1.40 10.23
CA PHE A 28 6.02 0.45 9.39
C PHE A 28 6.15 -0.96 9.96
N SER A 29 5.02 -1.60 10.26
CA SER A 29 4.93 -3.01 10.64
C SER A 29 4.25 -3.78 9.52
N PRO A 30 4.96 -4.72 8.87
CA PRO A 30 4.37 -5.60 7.86
C PRO A 30 3.19 -6.41 8.39
N GLU A 31 3.26 -6.85 9.65
CA GLU A 31 2.22 -7.64 10.31
C GLU A 31 0.95 -6.80 10.50
N LYS A 32 1.12 -5.55 10.99
CA LYS A 32 0.00 -4.62 11.12
C LYS A 32 -0.60 -4.29 9.76
N PHE A 33 0.22 -4.03 8.76
CA PHE A 33 -0.24 -3.77 7.40
C PHE A 33 -1.08 -4.93 6.86
N GLN A 34 -0.62 -6.18 7.05
CA GLN A 34 -1.35 -7.37 6.62
C GLN A 34 -2.68 -7.51 7.37
N ALA A 35 -2.70 -7.31 8.68
CA ALA A 35 -3.92 -7.37 9.48
C ALA A 35 -4.93 -6.30 9.06
N ASP A 36 -4.48 -5.06 8.85
CA ASP A 36 -5.31 -3.95 8.41
C ASP A 36 -5.90 -4.21 7.01
N LEU A 37 -5.11 -4.78 6.07
CA LEU A 37 -5.55 -5.18 4.74
C LEU A 37 -6.62 -6.27 4.81
N GLU A 38 -6.41 -7.33 5.59
CA GLU A 38 -7.37 -8.43 5.73
C GLU A 38 -8.68 -7.95 6.37
N GLN A 39 -8.60 -7.10 7.37
CA GLN A 39 -9.79 -6.48 7.96
C GLN A 39 -10.54 -5.61 6.95
N PHE A 40 -9.82 -4.81 6.17
CA PHE A 40 -10.41 -3.96 5.13
C PHE A 40 -11.10 -4.79 4.03
N ILE A 41 -10.46 -5.86 3.56
CA ILE A 41 -11.02 -6.81 2.59
C ILE A 41 -12.28 -7.47 3.16
N THR A 42 -12.20 -8.03 4.37
CA THR A 42 -13.34 -8.70 5.05
C THR A 42 -14.56 -7.80 5.09
N LYS A 43 -14.37 -6.55 5.49
CA LYS A 43 -15.43 -5.55 5.58
C LYS A 43 -15.98 -5.15 4.20
N SER A 44 -15.08 -4.93 3.23
CA SER A 44 -15.47 -4.42 1.90
C SER A 44 -16.20 -5.47 1.06
N ALA A 45 -15.79 -6.75 1.15
CA ALA A 45 -16.39 -7.86 0.42
C ALA A 45 -17.46 -8.61 1.24
N CYS A 46 -17.82 -8.10 2.43
CA CYS A 46 -18.79 -8.72 3.32
C CYS A 46 -18.52 -10.22 3.54
N LEU A 47 -17.25 -10.60 3.79
CA LEU A 47 -16.90 -11.98 4.05
C LEU A 47 -17.43 -12.41 5.42
N THR A 48 -18.13 -13.53 5.46
CA THR A 48 -18.50 -14.17 6.73
C THR A 48 -17.25 -14.71 7.44
N PRO A 49 -17.27 -14.94 8.75
CA PRO A 49 -16.13 -15.55 9.46
C PRO A 49 -15.68 -16.88 8.89
N GLN A 50 -16.62 -17.71 8.41
CA GLN A 50 -16.35 -19.00 7.79
C GLN A 50 -15.69 -18.87 6.43
N GLU A 51 -16.14 -17.92 5.59
CA GLU A 51 -15.51 -17.59 4.32
C GLU A 51 -14.10 -17.02 4.52
N ALA A 52 -13.94 -16.06 5.42
CA ALA A 52 -12.65 -15.45 5.75
C ALA A 52 -11.63 -16.49 6.21
N ALA A 53 -12.03 -17.42 7.09
CA ALA A 53 -11.17 -18.49 7.60
C ALA A 53 -10.65 -19.42 6.48
N LYS A 54 -11.42 -19.63 5.42
CA LYS A 54 -11.02 -20.45 4.25
C LYS A 54 -10.28 -19.63 3.18
N PHE A 55 -10.66 -18.37 3.01
CA PHE A 55 -10.15 -17.48 1.98
C PHE A 55 -8.72 -17.00 2.27
N PHE A 56 -8.46 -16.45 3.47
CA PHE A 56 -7.18 -15.81 3.77
C PHE A 56 -5.97 -16.76 3.73
N PRO A 57 -6.03 -18.04 4.07
CA PRO A 57 -4.92 -18.96 3.83
C PRO A 57 -4.50 -19.02 2.37
N VAL A 58 -5.47 -19.10 1.44
CA VAL A 58 -5.23 -19.13 -0.01
C VAL A 58 -4.69 -17.79 -0.50
N TYR A 59 -5.25 -16.69 -0.01
CA TYR A 59 -4.81 -15.33 -0.34
C TYR A 59 -3.36 -15.07 0.10
N ARG A 60 -3.01 -15.43 1.33
CA ARG A 60 -1.62 -15.28 1.85
C ARG A 60 -0.62 -16.14 1.07
N GLU A 61 -1.01 -17.34 0.63
CA GLU A 61 -0.17 -18.19 -0.20
C GLU A 61 0.10 -17.53 -1.56
N MET A 62 -0.91 -16.93 -2.19
CA MET A 62 -0.75 -16.11 -3.41
C MET A 62 0.26 -14.98 -3.18
N GLN A 63 0.04 -14.17 -2.15
CA GLN A 63 0.93 -13.05 -1.83
C GLN A 63 2.37 -13.49 -1.59
N LYS A 64 2.56 -14.63 -0.90
CA LYS A 64 3.90 -15.19 -0.68
C LYS A 64 4.61 -15.54 -1.99
N LYS A 65 3.90 -16.16 -2.94
CA LYS A 65 4.45 -16.48 -4.26
C LYS A 65 4.75 -15.23 -5.08
N GLN A 66 3.85 -14.25 -5.09
CA GLN A 66 4.08 -12.97 -5.76
C GLN A 66 5.28 -12.22 -5.19
N ARG A 67 5.47 -12.26 -3.86
CA ARG A 67 6.62 -11.62 -3.21
C ARG A 67 7.95 -12.14 -3.74
N VAL A 68 8.08 -13.43 -4.00
CA VAL A 68 9.32 -14.02 -4.56
C VAL A 68 9.64 -13.41 -5.93
N VAL A 69 8.63 -13.22 -6.78
CA VAL A 69 8.80 -12.59 -8.09
C VAL A 69 9.15 -11.11 -7.95
N TYR A 70 8.46 -10.36 -7.09
CA TYR A 70 8.76 -8.95 -6.83
C TYR A 70 10.16 -8.75 -6.28
N ASP A 71 10.65 -9.63 -5.41
CA ASP A 71 12.01 -9.53 -4.86
C ASP A 71 13.05 -9.82 -5.95
N ARG A 72 12.78 -10.74 -6.89
CA ARG A 72 13.62 -10.97 -8.08
C ARG A 72 13.66 -9.73 -8.97
N GLN A 73 12.51 -9.14 -9.32
CA GLN A 73 12.42 -7.91 -10.11
C GLN A 73 13.18 -6.76 -9.44
N ARG A 74 13.02 -6.59 -8.12
CA ARG A 74 13.71 -5.53 -7.37
C ARG A 74 15.23 -5.71 -7.43
N ASN A 75 15.73 -6.95 -7.38
CA ASN A 75 17.17 -7.21 -7.42
C ASN A 75 17.77 -6.95 -8.80
N VAL A 76 17.06 -7.30 -9.87
CA VAL A 76 17.47 -7.04 -11.27
C VAL A 76 17.49 -5.54 -11.57
N ASN A 77 16.55 -4.77 -11.01
CA ASN A 77 16.39 -3.34 -11.30
C ASN A 77 17.26 -2.40 -10.45
N LYS A 78 18.12 -2.93 -9.57
CA LYS A 78 18.96 -2.09 -8.69
C LYS A 78 20.00 -1.26 -9.44
N VAL A 79 20.56 -1.79 -10.53
CA VAL A 79 21.56 -1.13 -11.34
C VAL A 79 21.22 -1.35 -12.81
N LYS A 80 21.28 -0.28 -13.59
CA LYS A 80 21.11 -0.38 -15.06
C LYS A 80 22.26 -1.25 -15.63
N PRO A 81 21.96 -2.32 -16.36
CA PRO A 81 23.00 -3.13 -16.99
C PRO A 81 23.84 -2.32 -18.01
N ALA A 82 25.08 -2.68 -18.18
CA ALA A 82 25.96 -2.10 -19.17
C ALA A 82 25.84 -2.86 -20.51
N GLY A 83 25.61 -2.15 -21.60
CA GLY A 83 25.55 -2.71 -22.95
C GLY A 83 24.16 -3.17 -23.38
N GLU A 84 23.88 -3.02 -24.67
CA GLU A 84 22.56 -3.27 -25.29
C GLU A 84 22.06 -4.70 -25.07
N LYS A 85 22.94 -5.69 -25.17
CA LYS A 85 22.57 -7.10 -24.99
C LYS A 85 22.04 -7.39 -23.57
N GLU A 86 22.71 -6.88 -22.56
CA GLU A 86 22.32 -7.08 -21.16
C GLU A 86 21.06 -6.26 -20.81
N ILE A 87 20.91 -5.07 -21.37
CA ILE A 87 19.68 -4.28 -21.24
C ILE A 87 18.51 -5.05 -21.88
N ALA A 88 18.66 -5.56 -23.10
CA ALA A 88 17.61 -6.33 -23.77
C ALA A 88 17.25 -7.63 -22.99
N LYS A 89 18.23 -8.29 -22.36
CA LYS A 89 17.99 -9.44 -21.47
C LYS A 89 17.20 -9.05 -20.24
N SER A 90 17.54 -7.93 -19.62
CA SER A 90 16.84 -7.41 -18.43
C SER A 90 15.38 -7.06 -18.74
N ILE A 91 15.09 -6.48 -19.92
CA ILE A 91 13.73 -6.19 -20.36
C ILE A 91 12.93 -7.50 -20.50
N ARG A 92 13.47 -8.50 -21.21
CA ARG A 92 12.81 -9.79 -21.37
C ARG A 92 12.53 -10.49 -20.02
N GLN A 93 13.50 -10.46 -19.12
CA GLN A 93 13.31 -11.04 -17.76
C GLN A 93 12.18 -10.36 -17.02
N ARG A 94 12.06 -9.04 -17.12
CA ARG A 94 10.95 -8.29 -16.52
C ARG A 94 9.61 -8.69 -17.11
N ASP A 95 9.52 -8.83 -18.42
CA ASP A 95 8.28 -9.26 -19.09
C ASP A 95 7.88 -10.68 -18.67
N GLU A 96 8.86 -11.60 -18.53
CA GLU A 96 8.63 -12.96 -18.05
C GLU A 96 8.12 -12.96 -16.59
N ASP A 97 8.72 -12.13 -15.72
CA ASP A 97 8.29 -11.96 -14.33
C ASP A 97 6.85 -11.42 -14.24
N ASP A 98 6.50 -10.46 -15.08
CA ASP A 98 5.13 -9.90 -15.12
C ASP A 98 4.12 -10.96 -15.59
N LEU A 99 4.49 -11.80 -16.56
CA LEU A 99 3.66 -12.93 -16.97
C LEU A 99 3.51 -13.98 -15.85
N GLU A 100 4.60 -14.25 -15.11
CA GLU A 100 4.56 -15.16 -13.95
C GLU A 100 3.61 -14.64 -12.87
N LEU A 101 3.67 -13.34 -12.54
CA LEU A 101 2.74 -12.71 -11.60
C LEU A 101 1.29 -12.88 -12.02
N LYS A 102 0.98 -12.72 -13.31
CA LYS A 102 -0.37 -12.91 -13.85
C LYS A 102 -0.82 -14.38 -13.79
N ARG A 103 0.06 -15.34 -14.05
CA ARG A 103 -0.23 -16.76 -13.88
C ARG A 103 -0.50 -17.13 -12.42
N ILE A 104 0.29 -16.60 -11.49
CA ILE A 104 0.04 -16.79 -10.05
C ILE A 104 -1.35 -16.25 -9.70
N GLN A 105 -1.69 -15.03 -10.09
CA GLN A 105 -3.02 -14.46 -9.85
C GLN A 105 -4.13 -15.36 -10.40
N GLN A 106 -4.03 -15.79 -11.63
CA GLN A 106 -5.04 -16.64 -12.28
C GLN A 106 -5.27 -17.95 -11.51
N VAL A 107 -4.18 -18.65 -11.15
CA VAL A 107 -4.25 -19.91 -10.40
C VAL A 107 -4.94 -19.71 -9.06
N TYR A 108 -4.57 -18.65 -8.33
CA TYR A 108 -5.12 -18.40 -6.99
C TYR A 108 -6.52 -17.80 -7.02
N HIS A 109 -6.86 -16.98 -8.01
CA HIS A 109 -8.25 -16.55 -8.21
C HIS A 109 -9.17 -17.75 -8.44
N ASN A 110 -8.75 -18.74 -9.25
CA ASN A 110 -9.51 -19.96 -9.44
C ASN A 110 -9.68 -20.76 -8.12
N LYS A 111 -8.63 -20.85 -7.29
CA LYS A 111 -8.76 -21.47 -5.96
C LYS A 111 -9.70 -20.67 -5.04
N MET A 112 -9.66 -19.34 -5.07
CA MET A 112 -10.54 -18.50 -4.27
C MET A 112 -12.00 -18.61 -4.70
N LEU A 113 -12.28 -18.77 -6.01
CA LEU A 113 -13.62 -19.00 -6.55
C LEU A 113 -14.25 -20.31 -6.06
N SER A 114 -13.47 -21.28 -5.59
CA SER A 114 -14.01 -22.48 -4.94
C SER A 114 -14.38 -22.26 -3.47
N VAL A 115 -14.03 -21.10 -2.90
CA VAL A 115 -14.24 -20.76 -1.48
C VAL A 115 -15.31 -19.69 -1.30
N ILE A 116 -15.32 -18.68 -2.16
CA ILE A 116 -16.24 -17.54 -2.13
C ILE A 116 -16.86 -17.32 -3.50
N SER A 117 -18.00 -16.61 -3.55
CA SER A 117 -18.66 -16.29 -4.82
C SER A 117 -17.82 -15.35 -5.69
N ALA A 118 -18.06 -15.38 -7.01
CA ALA A 118 -17.36 -14.49 -7.96
C ALA A 118 -17.60 -13.01 -7.65
N SER A 119 -18.80 -12.63 -7.19
CA SER A 119 -19.10 -11.27 -6.76
C SER A 119 -18.22 -10.85 -5.60
N LYS A 120 -18.10 -11.69 -4.56
CA LYS A 120 -17.23 -11.39 -3.42
C LYS A 120 -15.76 -11.32 -3.80
N LEU A 121 -15.29 -12.21 -4.69
CA LEU A 121 -13.92 -12.14 -5.18
C LEU A 121 -13.65 -10.84 -5.96
N TYR A 122 -14.59 -10.39 -6.77
CA TYR A 122 -14.51 -9.10 -7.43
C TYR A 122 -14.37 -7.94 -6.42
N ASP A 123 -15.21 -7.95 -5.37
CA ASP A 123 -15.15 -6.94 -4.30
C ASP A 123 -13.82 -6.99 -3.52
N VAL A 124 -13.24 -8.19 -3.31
CA VAL A 124 -11.90 -8.38 -2.72
C VAL A 124 -10.85 -7.68 -3.57
N ILE A 125 -10.82 -7.94 -4.89
CA ILE A 125 -9.84 -7.34 -5.80
C ILE A 125 -9.94 -5.81 -5.78
N GLN A 126 -11.18 -5.28 -5.83
CA GLN A 126 -11.41 -3.83 -5.74
C GLN A 126 -11.02 -3.26 -4.36
N ALA A 127 -11.22 -4.02 -3.29
CA ALA A 127 -10.84 -3.61 -1.94
C ALA A 127 -9.31 -3.54 -1.79
N GLU A 128 -8.58 -4.54 -2.28
CA GLU A 128 -7.12 -4.55 -2.27
C GLU A 128 -6.54 -3.32 -2.98
N ASP A 129 -7.03 -3.03 -4.19
CA ASP A 129 -6.62 -1.84 -4.94
C ASP A 129 -6.92 -0.54 -4.22
N ARG A 130 -8.10 -0.42 -3.59
CA ARG A 130 -8.47 0.78 -2.80
C ARG A 130 -7.58 0.93 -1.59
N PHE A 131 -7.30 -0.16 -0.86
CA PHE A 131 -6.45 -0.14 0.32
C PHE A 131 -5.04 0.33 -0.03
N HIS A 132 -4.43 -0.23 -1.07
CA HIS A 132 -3.10 0.19 -1.51
C HIS A 132 -3.06 1.67 -1.90
N ARG A 133 -4.02 2.16 -2.69
CA ARG A 133 -4.09 3.60 -3.04
C ARG A 133 -4.24 4.50 -1.81
N MET A 134 -5.05 4.08 -0.83
CA MET A 134 -5.24 4.82 0.42
C MET A 134 -3.95 4.87 1.24
N MET A 135 -3.26 3.75 1.39
CA MET A 135 -2.00 3.68 2.13
C MET A 135 -0.89 4.51 1.49
N PHE A 136 -0.74 4.45 0.16
CA PHE A 136 0.24 5.30 -0.56
C PHE A 136 -0.06 6.79 -0.40
N ARG A 137 -1.32 7.19 -0.44
CA ARG A 137 -1.72 8.60 -0.24
C ARG A 137 -1.41 9.07 1.17
N ASN A 138 -1.74 8.27 2.18
CA ASN A 138 -1.50 8.61 3.58
C ASN A 138 0.00 8.63 3.91
N TRP A 139 0.79 7.74 3.31
CA TRP A 139 2.24 7.72 3.49
C TRP A 139 2.92 8.91 2.82
N GLY A 140 2.51 9.28 1.63
CA GLY A 140 3.00 10.48 0.94
C GLY A 140 2.65 11.77 1.67
N ALA A 141 1.47 11.84 2.30
CA ALA A 141 1.05 12.99 3.09
C ALA A 141 1.78 13.08 4.45
N GLY A 142 2.17 11.93 5.04
CA GLY A 142 2.89 11.88 6.32
C GLY A 142 4.41 11.98 6.20
N ALA A 143 4.99 11.71 5.04
CA ALA A 143 6.44 11.73 4.79
C ALA A 143 6.96 13.13 4.43
N GLY A 144 6.31 14.22 4.90
CA GLY A 144 6.91 15.57 4.89
C GLY A 144 7.60 15.98 3.59
N MET A 145 7.08 15.59 2.43
CA MET A 145 7.35 16.34 1.21
C MET A 145 6.62 17.66 1.35
N GLY A 146 7.35 18.66 1.83
CA GLY A 146 6.89 20.00 2.10
C GLY A 146 5.90 20.43 1.02
N ALA A 147 4.75 20.92 1.47
CA ALA A 147 3.87 21.72 0.67
C ALA A 147 4.62 23.00 0.24
N GLY A 148 5.57 22.82 -0.67
CA GLY A 148 6.08 23.89 -1.51
C GLY A 148 4.88 24.35 -2.31
N ASN A 149 4.45 25.55 -2.01
CA ASN A 149 3.41 26.31 -2.68
C ASN A 149 3.79 26.47 -4.18
N ASN A 150 3.73 25.39 -4.94
CA ASN A 150 3.98 25.41 -6.37
C ASN A 150 2.64 25.56 -7.10
N LYS A 151 2.28 26.83 -7.37
CA LYS A 151 1.13 27.23 -8.19
C LYS A 151 1.26 26.82 -9.66
N ASN A 152 2.29 26.07 -10.05
CA ASN A 152 2.47 25.53 -11.40
C ASN A 152 2.24 24.01 -11.40
N LYS A 153 0.97 23.58 -11.29
CA LYS A 153 0.59 22.23 -11.71
C LYS A 153 0.69 22.16 -13.23
N PRO A 154 1.55 21.29 -13.80
CA PRO A 154 1.40 20.91 -15.20
C PRO A 154 0.01 20.27 -15.37
N GLY A 155 -0.72 20.68 -16.39
CA GLY A 155 -2.03 20.13 -16.68
C GLY A 155 -1.95 18.62 -16.79
N LYS A 156 -2.99 17.93 -16.27
CA LYS A 156 -3.18 16.49 -16.45
C LYS A 156 -3.03 16.19 -17.96
N PRO A 157 -2.29 15.14 -18.36
CA PRO A 157 -2.30 14.74 -19.75
C PRO A 157 -3.74 14.42 -20.15
N HIS A 158 -4.29 15.16 -21.08
CA HIS A 158 -5.56 14.87 -21.72
C HIS A 158 -5.37 13.57 -22.50
N TYR A 159 -5.92 12.47 -21.98
CA TYR A 159 -6.13 11.28 -22.76
C TYR A 159 -7.27 11.59 -23.75
N ASN A 160 -6.92 11.86 -24.99
CA ASN A 160 -7.88 11.88 -26.08
C ASN A 160 -8.09 10.42 -26.53
N PRO A 161 -9.29 9.83 -26.33
CA PRO A 161 -9.60 8.55 -26.93
C PRO A 161 -9.60 8.74 -28.47
N ILE A 162 -8.85 7.87 -29.16
CA ILE A 162 -8.87 7.78 -30.62
C ILE A 162 -10.34 7.47 -31.00
N PRO A 163 -10.97 8.27 -31.89
CA PRO A 163 -12.31 7.96 -32.35
C PRO A 163 -12.31 6.61 -33.08
N PRO A 164 -13.33 5.77 -32.95
CA PRO A 164 -13.43 4.54 -33.71
C PRO A 164 -13.49 4.92 -35.18
N ASN A 165 -12.51 4.44 -35.97
CA ASN A 165 -12.55 4.53 -37.42
C ASN A 165 -13.86 3.95 -37.92
N GLY A 166 -14.75 4.80 -38.40
CA GLY A 166 -15.89 4.38 -39.18
C GLY A 166 -15.40 3.77 -40.50
N ARG A 167 -15.60 2.48 -40.62
CA ARG A 167 -16.13 1.70 -41.75
C ARG A 167 -15.96 0.24 -41.50
#